data_e2f51b93008e906250550852672ba997
#
_entry.id   e2f51b93008e906250550852672ba997
#
_cell.length_a   1.000
_cell.length_b   1.000
_cell.length_c   1.000
_cell.angle_alpha   90.00
_cell.angle_beta   90.00
_cell.angle_gamma   90.00
#
_symmetry.space_group_name_H-M   'P 1'
#
loop_
_entity.id
_entity.type
_entity.pdbx_description
1 polymer ?
#
loop_
_entity_poly.entity_id
_entity_poly.type
_entity_poly.pdbx_seq_one_letter_code
_entity_poly.pdbx_strand_id
1 'polypeptide(L)'
;MSGTTAIRTATLLTLTALAGGCQATGEETAAPAGATAATPSASAVATGTPGATAVPSPVTAANTATVCAEVDKLIIAGSRKIADDSAAATRRKLTPEQVNGQLKGNLSALADDVRGQAARARDPEIKALLTDTADRIDAGARSATPVKWLSSTFVDIPRRLTAECHA
;
A
#
# COMPACT_ATOMS: atom_id res chain seq x y z
N MET A 1 -17.28 28.73 -44.46
CA MET A 1 -17.43 29.84 -43.48
C MET A 1 -16.56 29.45 -42.28
N SER A 2 -15.55 30.28 -42.09
CA SER A 2 -14.46 30.07 -41.11
C SER A 2 -14.89 30.29 -39.68
N GLY A 3 -14.30 29.56 -38.75
CA GLY A 3 -14.43 29.81 -37.31
C GLY A 3 -13.33 29.14 -36.53
N THR A 4 -12.14 29.70 -36.63
CA THR A 4 -10.96 29.36 -35.84
C THR A 4 -11.08 29.99 -34.47
N THR A 5 -11.12 29.23 -33.37
CA THR A 5 -10.91 29.79 -32.03
C THR A 5 -9.87 28.95 -31.33
N ALA A 6 -8.65 29.45 -31.34
CA ALA A 6 -7.55 28.94 -30.54
C ALA A 6 -7.60 29.57 -29.15
N ILE A 7 -7.81 28.79 -28.09
CA ILE A 7 -7.61 29.24 -26.72
C ILE A 7 -6.39 28.49 -26.19
N ARG A 8 -5.26 29.21 -26.15
CA ARG A 8 -4.05 28.82 -25.42
C ARG A 8 -4.18 29.39 -24.00
N THR A 9 -4.38 28.53 -23.04
CA THR A 9 -4.21 28.87 -21.62
C THR A 9 -2.95 28.16 -21.13
N ALA A 10 -1.89 28.95 -21.00
CA ALA A 10 -0.67 28.52 -20.31
C ALA A 10 -0.86 28.72 -18.81
N THR A 11 -0.92 27.63 -18.06
CA THR A 11 -0.95 27.67 -16.59
C THR A 11 0.47 27.37 -16.08
N LEU A 12 1.12 28.41 -15.56
CA LEU A 12 2.37 28.29 -14.82
C LEU A 12 2.09 27.61 -13.49
N LEU A 13 2.69 26.44 -13.26
CA LEU A 13 2.76 25.82 -11.94
C LEU A 13 4.04 26.28 -11.24
N THR A 14 3.90 27.13 -10.25
CA THR A 14 4.97 27.50 -9.31
C THR A 14 5.16 26.37 -8.30
N LEU A 15 6.31 25.72 -8.34
CA LEU A 15 6.79 24.78 -7.32
C LEU A 15 7.34 25.59 -6.14
N THR A 16 6.66 25.54 -4.99
CA THR A 16 7.21 25.98 -3.69
C THR A 16 7.84 24.80 -2.99
N ALA A 17 9.17 24.83 -2.88
CA ALA A 17 9.95 23.90 -2.06
C ALA A 17 9.85 24.31 -0.59
N LEU A 18 9.28 23.45 0.25
CA LEU A 18 9.35 23.54 1.72
C LEU A 18 10.45 22.63 2.21
N ALA A 19 11.61 23.21 2.50
CA ALA A 19 12.66 22.58 3.28
C ALA A 19 12.36 22.79 4.77
N GLY A 20 11.95 21.74 5.47
CA GLY A 20 11.79 21.70 6.92
C GLY A 20 12.86 20.81 7.53
N GLY A 21 13.93 21.42 8.07
CA GLY A 21 14.95 20.72 8.84
C GLY A 21 14.46 20.44 10.26
N CYS A 22 14.62 19.22 10.73
CA CYS A 22 14.58 18.89 12.17
C CYS A 22 16.00 18.64 12.65
N GLN A 23 16.48 19.56 13.47
CA GLN A 23 17.68 19.38 14.30
C GLN A 23 17.28 18.59 15.54
N ALA A 24 17.93 17.45 15.76
CA ALA A 24 17.92 16.74 17.04
C ALA A 24 19.16 17.16 17.83
N THR A 25 18.94 17.86 18.91
CA THR A 25 19.95 18.12 19.95
C THR A 25 20.00 16.93 20.89
N GLY A 26 21.18 16.31 20.99
CA GLY A 26 21.50 15.33 22.01
C GLY A 26 21.74 15.96 23.38
N GLU A 27 21.44 15.19 24.42
CA GLU A 27 22.05 15.42 25.74
C GLU A 27 22.40 14.09 26.38
N GLU A 28 23.67 13.98 26.64
CA GLU A 28 24.41 12.92 27.28
C GLU A 28 24.26 13.06 28.80
N THR A 29 23.94 12.01 29.55
CA THR A 29 24.22 11.97 30.97
C THR A 29 24.51 10.55 31.46
N ALA A 30 25.63 10.49 32.10
CA ALA A 30 26.42 9.38 32.64
C ALA A 30 25.71 8.35 33.53
N ALA A 31 26.30 7.14 33.52
CA ALA A 31 26.10 6.07 34.49
C ALA A 31 26.57 6.42 35.91
N PRO A 32 26.14 5.69 36.94
CA PRO A 32 27.11 4.83 37.60
C PRO A 32 26.67 3.41 37.93
N ALA A 33 27.67 2.58 38.11
CA ALA A 33 27.63 1.19 38.46
C ALA A 33 27.16 0.93 39.91
N GLY A 34 26.55 -0.23 40.15
CA GLY A 34 26.25 -0.76 41.48
C GLY A 34 25.84 -2.19 41.43
N ALA A 35 26.75 -3.12 41.76
CA ALA A 35 26.50 -4.53 41.93
C ALA A 35 25.68 -4.81 43.20
N THR A 36 24.80 -5.81 43.18
CA THR A 36 24.75 -6.87 44.23
C THR A 36 23.75 -7.98 43.83
N ALA A 37 24.19 -9.20 44.04
CA ALA A 37 23.44 -10.44 43.87
C ALA A 37 22.35 -10.62 44.94
N ALA A 38 21.23 -11.22 44.52
CA ALA A 38 20.41 -12.08 45.38
C ALA A 38 19.41 -12.87 44.55
N THR A 39 19.57 -14.17 44.48
CA THR A 39 18.54 -15.13 44.08
C THR A 39 17.49 -15.20 45.18
N PRO A 40 16.20 -15.24 44.88
CA PRO A 40 15.41 -16.35 45.31
C PRO A 40 14.50 -16.92 44.20
N SER A 41 14.46 -18.24 44.14
CA SER A 41 13.42 -19.01 43.50
C SER A 41 12.05 -18.61 44.04
N ALA A 42 11.15 -18.17 43.16
CA ALA A 42 9.74 -18.17 43.41
C ALA A 42 9.03 -18.68 42.15
N SER A 43 8.46 -19.89 42.28
CA SER A 43 7.48 -20.41 41.32
C SER A 43 6.31 -19.44 41.26
N ALA A 44 6.21 -18.68 40.16
CA ALA A 44 5.03 -17.86 39.88
C ALA A 44 4.18 -18.61 38.85
N VAL A 45 3.02 -18.97 39.29
CA VAL A 45 1.84 -19.39 38.51
C VAL A 45 1.67 -18.43 37.32
N ALA A 46 1.72 -18.95 36.11
CA ALA A 46 1.46 -18.20 34.88
C ALA A 46 -0.03 -17.85 34.85
N THR A 47 -0.37 -16.68 35.36
CA THR A 47 -1.62 -16.00 34.98
C THR A 47 -1.41 -15.45 33.56
N GLY A 48 -2.13 -16.01 32.61
CA GLY A 48 -2.05 -15.59 31.21
C GLY A 48 -2.37 -14.10 31.05
N THR A 49 -1.35 -13.32 30.71
CA THR A 49 -1.52 -11.94 30.25
C THR A 49 -1.95 -11.98 28.78
N PRO A 50 -3.09 -11.41 28.40
CA PRO A 50 -3.47 -11.33 26.98
C PRO A 50 -2.56 -10.31 26.30
N GLY A 51 -1.92 -10.72 25.22
CA GLY A 51 -1.49 -9.80 24.16
C GLY A 51 -0.08 -9.23 24.23
N ALA A 52 0.94 -10.07 24.47
CA ALA A 52 2.26 -9.72 23.93
C ALA A 52 2.23 -10.02 22.42
N THR A 53 2.12 -8.99 21.59
CA THR A 53 2.36 -9.11 20.13
C THR A 53 3.77 -9.67 19.99
N ALA A 54 3.86 -10.94 19.56
CA ALA A 54 5.16 -11.61 19.41
C ALA A 54 5.96 -10.85 18.36
N VAL A 55 7.17 -10.38 18.72
CA VAL A 55 8.07 -9.74 17.77
C VAL A 55 8.38 -10.75 16.65
N PRO A 56 8.17 -10.41 15.37
CA PRO A 56 8.39 -11.32 14.27
C PRO A 56 9.85 -11.82 14.25
N SER A 57 10.06 -13.08 13.88
CA SER A 57 11.41 -13.59 13.68
C SER A 57 12.11 -12.81 12.54
N PRO A 58 13.45 -12.67 12.55
CA PRO A 58 14.17 -12.00 11.48
C PRO A 58 13.85 -12.52 10.07
N VAL A 59 13.59 -13.81 9.96
CA VAL A 59 13.18 -14.44 8.68
C VAL A 59 11.78 -14.01 8.26
N THR A 60 10.85 -13.88 9.21
CA THR A 60 9.50 -13.39 8.94
C THR A 60 9.53 -11.93 8.55
N ALA A 61 10.28 -11.09 9.27
CA ALA A 61 10.43 -9.68 8.96
C ALA A 61 11.04 -9.45 7.56
N ALA A 62 12.10 -10.19 7.19
CA ALA A 62 12.68 -10.12 5.85
C ALA A 62 11.70 -10.57 4.74
N ASN A 63 10.88 -11.60 5.02
CA ASN A 63 9.82 -12.03 4.10
C ASN A 63 8.75 -10.95 3.95
N THR A 64 8.29 -10.35 5.06
CA THR A 64 7.33 -9.25 5.05
C THR A 64 7.83 -8.10 4.18
N ALA A 65 9.05 -7.62 4.40
CA ALA A 65 9.63 -6.54 3.61
C ALA A 65 9.66 -6.87 2.10
N THR A 66 10.02 -8.11 1.76
CA THR A 66 10.07 -8.56 0.36
C THR A 66 8.66 -8.59 -0.26
N VAL A 67 7.70 -9.21 0.41
CA VAL A 67 6.33 -9.36 -0.11
C VAL A 67 5.65 -7.99 -0.26
N CYS A 68 5.80 -7.11 0.73
CA CYS A 68 5.25 -5.76 0.69
C CYS A 68 5.85 -4.93 -0.46
N ALA A 69 7.17 -4.97 -0.66
CA ALA A 69 7.82 -4.29 -1.77
C ALA A 69 7.35 -4.81 -3.15
N GLU A 70 7.07 -6.10 -3.28
CA GLU A 70 6.52 -6.65 -4.53
C GLU A 70 5.08 -6.19 -4.75
N VAL A 71 4.25 -6.12 -3.70
CA VAL A 71 2.88 -5.60 -3.82
C VAL A 71 2.88 -4.13 -4.21
N ASP A 72 3.75 -3.30 -3.65
CA ASP A 72 3.89 -1.89 -4.06
C ASP A 72 4.19 -1.77 -5.55
N LYS A 73 5.12 -2.59 -6.07
CA LYS A 73 5.43 -2.63 -7.51
C LYS A 73 4.21 -3.02 -8.35
N LEU A 74 3.44 -4.03 -7.91
CA LEU A 74 2.23 -4.47 -8.60
C LEU A 74 1.17 -3.36 -8.64
N ILE A 75 0.93 -2.67 -7.54
CA ILE A 75 -0.03 -1.54 -7.47
C ILE A 75 0.41 -0.40 -8.41
N ILE A 76 1.70 -0.04 -8.40
CA ILE A 76 2.23 0.99 -9.28
C ILE A 76 2.11 0.57 -10.76
N ALA A 77 2.50 -0.65 -11.09
CA ALA A 77 2.43 -1.17 -12.46
C ALA A 77 0.98 -1.27 -12.95
N GLY A 78 0.06 -1.77 -12.11
CA GLY A 78 -1.37 -1.85 -12.39
C GLY A 78 -1.99 -0.46 -12.63
N SER A 79 -1.63 0.51 -11.78
CA SER A 79 -2.09 1.91 -11.94
C SER A 79 -1.63 2.52 -13.26
N ARG A 80 -0.36 2.32 -13.64
CA ARG A 80 0.19 2.78 -14.91
C ARG A 80 -0.52 2.12 -16.08
N LYS A 81 -0.70 0.79 -16.02
CA LYS A 81 -1.42 0.05 -17.06
C LYS A 81 -2.84 0.58 -17.27
N ILE A 82 -3.59 0.83 -16.19
CA ILE A 82 -4.93 1.39 -16.25
C ILE A 82 -4.92 2.78 -16.92
N ALA A 83 -3.95 3.64 -16.57
CA ALA A 83 -3.81 4.96 -17.17
C ALA A 83 -3.48 4.88 -18.67
N ASP A 84 -2.55 4.03 -19.07
CA ASP A 84 -2.15 3.83 -20.47
C ASP A 84 -3.31 3.27 -21.31
N ASP A 85 -4.05 2.30 -20.76
CA ASP A 85 -5.21 1.70 -21.41
C ASP A 85 -6.34 2.74 -21.57
N SER A 86 -6.56 3.59 -20.57
CA SER A 86 -7.54 4.69 -20.64
C SER A 86 -7.19 5.69 -21.74
N ALA A 87 -5.90 6.06 -21.84
CA ALA A 87 -5.42 6.94 -22.92
C ALA A 87 -5.55 6.25 -24.30
N ALA A 88 -5.25 4.96 -24.39
CA ALA A 88 -5.42 4.17 -25.62
C ALA A 88 -6.90 4.04 -26.03
N ALA A 89 -7.78 3.84 -25.05
CA ALA A 89 -9.23 3.76 -25.27
C ALA A 89 -9.78 5.05 -25.92
N THR A 90 -9.35 6.21 -25.44
CA THR A 90 -9.70 7.51 -26.02
C THR A 90 -9.24 7.62 -27.49
N ARG A 91 -7.99 7.24 -27.78
CA ARG A 91 -7.46 7.25 -29.16
C ARG A 91 -8.22 6.31 -30.10
N ARG A 92 -8.62 5.15 -29.60
CA ARG A 92 -9.37 4.11 -30.34
C ARG A 92 -10.86 4.38 -30.39
N LYS A 93 -11.36 5.41 -29.71
CA LYS A 93 -12.79 5.74 -29.61
C LYS A 93 -13.63 4.57 -29.10
N LEU A 94 -13.11 3.87 -28.07
CA LEU A 94 -13.83 2.75 -27.47
C LEU A 94 -15.14 3.21 -26.82
N THR A 95 -16.14 2.33 -26.83
CA THR A 95 -17.40 2.60 -26.12
C THR A 95 -17.20 2.53 -24.59
N PRO A 96 -18.08 3.15 -23.79
CA PRO A 96 -18.02 3.04 -22.33
C PRO A 96 -18.02 1.59 -21.84
N GLU A 97 -18.74 0.69 -22.49
CA GLU A 97 -18.81 -0.73 -22.15
C GLU A 97 -17.48 -1.43 -22.38
N GLN A 98 -16.81 -1.10 -23.50
CA GLN A 98 -15.49 -1.65 -23.81
C GLN A 98 -14.43 -1.15 -22.81
N VAL A 99 -14.46 0.13 -22.45
CA VAL A 99 -13.58 0.72 -21.42
C VAL A 99 -13.81 0.06 -20.06
N ASN A 100 -15.07 -0.10 -19.66
CA ASN A 100 -15.42 -0.78 -18.42
C ASN A 100 -14.97 -2.25 -18.43
N GLY A 101 -15.15 -2.97 -19.53
CA GLY A 101 -14.68 -4.35 -19.68
C GLY A 101 -13.17 -4.46 -19.54
N GLN A 102 -12.41 -3.57 -20.17
CA GLN A 102 -10.96 -3.52 -20.08
C GLN A 102 -10.47 -3.20 -18.66
N LEU A 103 -11.10 -2.22 -18.00
CA LEU A 103 -10.78 -1.86 -16.62
C LEU A 103 -11.07 -3.02 -15.65
N LYS A 104 -12.19 -3.70 -15.79
CA LYS A 104 -12.52 -4.89 -14.99
C LYS A 104 -11.47 -5.99 -15.16
N GLY A 105 -11.04 -6.26 -16.39
CA GLY A 105 -9.97 -7.22 -16.65
C GLY A 105 -8.64 -6.84 -15.97
N ASN A 106 -8.25 -5.57 -16.04
CA ASN A 106 -7.03 -5.09 -15.39
C ASN A 106 -7.11 -5.21 -13.86
N LEU A 107 -8.25 -4.87 -13.27
CA LEU A 107 -8.46 -4.99 -11.83
C LEU A 107 -8.46 -6.46 -11.37
N SER A 108 -9.10 -7.37 -12.13
CA SER A 108 -9.07 -8.80 -11.82
C SER A 108 -7.67 -9.36 -11.85
N ALA A 109 -6.88 -9.06 -12.89
CA ALA A 109 -5.50 -9.50 -13.00
C ALA A 109 -4.65 -8.96 -11.83
N LEU A 110 -4.81 -7.68 -11.47
CA LEU A 110 -4.10 -7.09 -10.34
C LEU A 110 -4.49 -7.77 -9.00
N ALA A 111 -5.76 -8.10 -8.81
CA ALA A 111 -6.22 -8.82 -7.63
C ALA A 111 -5.57 -10.21 -7.52
N ASP A 112 -5.46 -10.93 -8.63
CA ASP A 112 -4.84 -12.26 -8.66
C ASP A 112 -3.33 -12.18 -8.38
N ASP A 113 -2.64 -11.18 -8.92
CA ASP A 113 -1.22 -10.93 -8.64
C ASP A 113 -0.99 -10.63 -7.14
N VAL A 114 -1.83 -9.80 -6.53
CA VAL A 114 -1.76 -9.48 -5.08
C VAL A 114 -2.06 -10.73 -4.23
N ARG A 115 -3.04 -11.58 -4.61
CA ARG A 115 -3.28 -12.88 -3.94
C ARG A 115 -2.07 -13.79 -4.03
N GLY A 116 -1.37 -13.78 -5.16
CA GLY A 116 -0.11 -14.52 -5.32
C GLY A 116 0.95 -14.09 -4.31
N GLN A 117 1.05 -12.80 -3.97
CA GLN A 117 1.94 -12.31 -2.92
C GLN A 117 1.41 -12.66 -1.51
N ALA A 118 0.11 -12.55 -1.27
CA ALA A 118 -0.49 -12.97 0.00
C ALA A 118 -0.17 -14.45 0.33
N ALA A 119 -0.19 -15.33 -0.67
CA ALA A 119 0.17 -16.74 -0.49
C ALA A 119 1.63 -16.94 -0.07
N ARG A 120 2.53 -16.01 -0.40
CA ARG A 120 3.96 -16.04 -0.04
C ARG A 120 4.26 -15.43 1.31
N ALA A 121 3.34 -14.64 1.87
CA ALA A 121 3.51 -14.00 3.16
C ALA A 121 3.56 -15.06 4.28
N ARG A 122 4.59 -14.98 5.12
CA ARG A 122 4.79 -15.85 6.29
C ARG A 122 4.16 -15.26 7.55
N ASP A 123 4.09 -13.94 7.60
CA ASP A 123 3.40 -13.22 8.65
C ASP A 123 1.89 -13.32 8.44
N PRO A 124 1.10 -13.81 9.41
CA PRO A 124 -0.33 -13.99 9.26
C PRO A 124 -1.09 -12.67 9.13
N GLU A 125 -0.62 -11.59 9.75
CA GLU A 125 -1.25 -10.27 9.67
C GLU A 125 -1.04 -9.67 8.28
N ILE A 126 0.19 -9.74 7.74
CA ILE A 126 0.50 -9.32 6.37
C ILE A 126 -0.26 -10.16 5.35
N LYS A 127 -0.34 -11.48 5.57
CA LYS A 127 -1.15 -12.35 4.70
C LYS A 127 -2.61 -11.92 4.67
N ALA A 128 -3.21 -11.63 5.83
CA ALA A 128 -4.58 -11.18 5.94
C ALA A 128 -4.78 -9.80 5.26
N LEU A 129 -3.86 -8.84 5.49
CA LEU A 129 -3.84 -7.54 4.85
C LEU A 129 -3.85 -7.64 3.33
N LEU A 130 -2.95 -8.45 2.76
CA LEU A 130 -2.83 -8.61 1.32
C LEU A 130 -4.03 -9.35 0.71
N THR A 131 -4.59 -10.31 1.43
CA THR A 131 -5.83 -11.00 1.01
C THR A 131 -6.99 -10.02 0.96
N ASP A 132 -7.22 -9.22 2.02
CA ASP A 132 -8.26 -8.18 2.03
C ASP A 132 -8.04 -7.14 0.92
N THR A 133 -6.79 -6.76 0.68
CA THR A 133 -6.44 -5.84 -0.42
C THR A 133 -6.83 -6.42 -1.78
N ALA A 134 -6.49 -7.67 -2.03
CA ALA A 134 -6.87 -8.36 -3.27
C ALA A 134 -8.38 -8.46 -3.44
N ASP A 135 -9.10 -8.79 -2.37
CA ASP A 135 -10.57 -8.90 -2.40
C ASP A 135 -11.25 -7.56 -2.64
N ARG A 136 -10.69 -6.46 -2.12
CA ARG A 136 -11.15 -5.10 -2.42
C ARG A 136 -10.94 -4.75 -3.89
N ILE A 137 -9.78 -5.07 -4.48
CA ILE A 137 -9.49 -4.81 -5.89
C ILE A 137 -10.46 -5.63 -6.77
N ASP A 138 -10.69 -6.88 -6.41
CA ASP A 138 -11.61 -7.76 -7.13
C ASP A 138 -13.08 -7.31 -7.01
N ALA A 139 -13.47 -6.70 -5.87
CA ALA A 139 -14.76 -6.04 -5.75
C ALA A 139 -14.91 -4.88 -6.76
N GLY A 140 -13.82 -4.15 -7.04
CA GLY A 140 -13.77 -3.16 -8.11
C GLY A 140 -13.99 -3.77 -9.50
N ALA A 141 -13.36 -4.91 -9.77
CA ALA A 141 -13.56 -5.66 -11.02
C ALA A 141 -15.01 -6.11 -11.21
N ARG A 142 -15.70 -6.49 -10.14
CA ARG A 142 -17.11 -6.87 -10.16
C ARG A 142 -18.10 -5.70 -10.11
N SER A 143 -17.60 -4.48 -9.86
CA SER A 143 -18.47 -3.29 -9.74
C SER A 143 -19.26 -3.02 -11.00
N ALA A 144 -20.50 -2.56 -10.85
CA ALA A 144 -21.29 -2.03 -11.96
C ALA A 144 -20.69 -0.71 -12.50
N THR A 145 -19.98 0.03 -11.66
CA THR A 145 -19.35 1.32 -11.98
C THR A 145 -17.86 1.31 -11.64
N PRO A 146 -17.02 0.53 -12.36
CA PRO A 146 -15.62 0.33 -12.02
C PRO A 146 -14.80 1.63 -12.07
N VAL A 147 -15.13 2.57 -12.95
CA VAL A 147 -14.48 3.88 -13.01
C VAL A 147 -14.74 4.70 -11.74
N LYS A 148 -15.97 4.71 -11.22
CA LYS A 148 -16.29 5.36 -9.96
C LYS A 148 -15.58 4.70 -8.79
N TRP A 149 -15.55 3.37 -8.77
CA TRP A 149 -14.84 2.61 -7.74
C TRP A 149 -13.34 2.94 -7.75
N LEU A 150 -12.72 3.04 -8.92
CA LEU A 150 -11.30 3.38 -9.06
C LEU A 150 -10.99 4.74 -8.41
N SER A 151 -11.82 5.76 -8.66
CA SER A 151 -11.61 7.12 -8.14
C SER A 151 -11.95 7.29 -6.66
N SER A 152 -12.83 6.45 -6.09
CA SER A 152 -13.29 6.59 -4.70
C SER A 152 -12.65 5.61 -3.74
N THR A 153 -12.27 4.40 -4.19
CA THR A 153 -11.84 3.30 -3.32
C THR A 153 -10.40 2.87 -3.59
N PHE A 154 -10.02 2.78 -4.86
CA PHE A 154 -8.66 2.34 -5.20
C PHE A 154 -7.58 3.30 -4.69
N VAL A 155 -7.86 4.59 -4.65
CA VAL A 155 -6.94 5.63 -4.18
C VAL A 155 -6.50 5.46 -2.72
N ASP A 156 -7.27 4.73 -1.90
CA ASP A 156 -6.95 4.48 -0.50
C ASP A 156 -6.08 3.24 -0.30
N ILE A 157 -6.01 2.34 -1.29
CA ILE A 157 -5.23 1.09 -1.20
C ILE A 157 -3.74 1.35 -0.95
N PRO A 158 -3.04 2.20 -1.73
CA PRO A 158 -1.62 2.47 -1.49
C PRO A 158 -1.34 3.04 -0.09
N ARG A 159 -2.21 3.94 0.38
CA ARG A 159 -2.05 4.55 1.72
C ARG A 159 -2.14 3.50 2.83
N ARG A 160 -3.11 2.59 2.73
CA ARG A 160 -3.29 1.51 3.69
C ARG A 160 -2.10 0.55 3.67
N LEU A 161 -1.65 0.14 2.49
CA LEU A 161 -0.47 -0.72 2.35
C LEU A 161 0.77 -0.06 2.95
N THR A 162 1.02 1.22 2.69
CA THR A 162 2.14 1.94 3.31
C THR A 162 2.05 1.95 4.83
N ALA A 163 0.87 2.18 5.40
CA ALA A 163 0.69 2.25 6.86
C ALA A 163 0.87 0.90 7.55
N GLU A 164 0.41 -0.20 6.95
CA GLU A 164 0.36 -1.51 7.60
C GLU A 164 1.51 -2.45 7.17
N CYS A 165 2.06 -2.26 5.97
CA CYS A 165 3.13 -3.09 5.43
C CYS A 165 4.54 -2.59 5.82
N HIS A 166 4.67 -1.31 6.16
CA HIS A 166 5.94 -0.66 6.47
C HIS A 166 5.95 -0.08 7.90
N ALA A 167 5.06 -0.56 8.77
CA ALA A 167 4.97 -0.19 10.18
C ALA A 167 6.11 -0.80 11.03
#